data_5123eafacf90e6680ae172698284be79
#
_entry.id   5123eafacf90e6680ae172698284be79
#
_cell.length_a   1.000
_cell.length_b   1.000
_cell.length_c   1.000
_cell.angle_alpha   90.00
_cell.angle_beta   90.00
_cell.angle_gamma   90.00
#
_symmetry.space_group_name_H-M   'P 1'
#
loop_
_entity.id
_entity.type
_entity.pdbx_description
1 polymer ?
#
loop_
_entity_poly.entity_id
_entity_poly.type
_entity_poly.pdbx_seq_one_letter_code
_entity_poly.pdbx_strand_id
1 'polypeptide(L)'
;MEACPQQPGRPREKERTAAAEHMAEPTPTASVPEPRHARVEHRITVPPDVSMVELLGLRDEVLRSIEDGFATVDVHVRGNEVTLAGPAGDVALVTRLVDELVEMAAAGTPLSPEVVQRSVTMLTADSGARPADVLTFNILSTRGRTIRAKTAGQKDYVDAIERNTVTFGIGPAGTGKTYLAMAKAVQALQARRVNRIVLTRPAVEAGERLGFLPGSLSEKIDPYLRPLYDALHDMVDPESIPRLMEAGTIEVAPLAYMRGRTLNDAFIILDEAQNTSVEQMKMFLTRLGFGSKVVVTGDVTQVDLPSATTSGLRVVEKVLAGVEDVEFCRLTSKDVVRHRLVGEIIDAYARWDGA
;
A
#
# COMPACT_ATOMS: atom_id res chain seq x y z
N MET A 1 25.77 19.26 65.02
CA MET A 1 27.21 18.99 65.06
C MET A 1 27.58 18.83 63.61
N GLU A 2 28.06 19.92 63.11
CA GLU A 2 29.38 20.21 62.60
C GLU A 2 29.50 19.81 61.11
N ALA A 3 29.96 20.57 60.18
CA ALA A 3 30.33 21.97 60.08
C ALA A 3 30.55 22.25 58.57
N CYS A 4 30.22 23.43 58.15
CA CYS A 4 30.67 24.05 56.88
C CYS A 4 32.13 24.51 57.08
N PRO A 5 32.98 24.56 56.06
CA PRO A 5 33.61 25.79 55.72
C PRO A 5 33.71 26.06 54.18
N GLN A 6 33.28 27.22 53.74
CA GLN A 6 34.03 28.47 53.50
C GLN A 6 34.87 28.50 52.21
N GLN A 7 34.48 29.47 51.37
CA GLN A 7 35.24 30.05 50.26
C GLN A 7 36.46 30.81 50.74
N PRO A 8 37.48 31.04 49.88
CA PRO A 8 37.90 32.39 49.51
C PRO A 8 38.25 32.48 48.03
N GLY A 9 38.28 33.54 47.33
CA GLY A 9 38.43 34.97 47.55
C GLY A 9 38.96 35.54 46.23
N ARG A 10 38.33 36.62 45.73
CA ARG A 10 38.84 37.40 44.59
C ARG A 10 40.11 38.17 44.98
N PRO A 11 40.96 38.54 44.00
CA PRO A 11 41.54 39.85 44.00
C PRO A 11 41.39 40.62 42.66
N ARG A 12 41.24 41.84 42.87
CA ARG A 12 41.15 43.13 42.25
C ARG A 12 41.96 43.42 40.97
N GLU A 13 41.30 44.19 40.15
CA GLU A 13 41.71 45.20 39.17
C GLU A 13 43.16 45.72 39.28
N LYS A 14 43.78 45.89 38.12
CA LYS A 14 44.67 47.05 37.81
C LYS A 14 44.58 47.41 36.33
N GLU A 15 44.26 48.66 36.12
CA GLU A 15 44.31 49.46 34.87
C GLU A 15 45.63 49.33 34.16
N ARG A 16 45.62 49.35 32.84
CA ARG A 16 46.58 50.06 31.98
C ARG A 16 46.04 50.23 30.55
N THR A 17 45.68 51.51 30.31
CA THR A 17 45.97 52.40 29.17
C THR A 17 46.20 51.87 27.77
N ALA A 18 45.32 52.24 26.89
CA ALA A 18 45.38 52.79 25.55
C ALA A 18 46.56 52.35 24.61
N ALA A 19 46.19 51.71 23.50
CA ALA A 19 46.77 51.99 22.18
C ALA A 19 45.65 51.80 21.14
N ALA A 20 45.33 52.83 20.41
CA ALA A 20 44.42 52.87 19.30
C ALA A 20 45.08 52.13 18.11
N GLU A 21 44.56 50.99 17.69
CA GLU A 21 44.87 50.40 16.40
C GLU A 21 43.62 50.35 15.53
N HIS A 22 43.79 50.90 14.37
CA HIS A 22 42.93 51.10 13.24
C HIS A 22 42.23 49.78 12.86
N MET A 23 40.96 49.64 13.18
CA MET A 23 40.14 48.52 12.67
C MET A 23 39.73 48.85 11.24
N ALA A 24 40.34 48.11 10.30
CA ALA A 24 39.85 48.01 8.93
C ALA A 24 38.47 47.37 8.92
N GLU A 25 37.48 48.00 8.29
CA GLU A 25 36.16 47.46 8.04
C GLU A 25 36.26 46.13 7.26
N PRO A 26 35.50 45.07 7.64
CA PRO A 26 35.44 43.87 6.82
C PRO A 26 34.75 44.21 5.52
N THR A 27 35.43 44.03 4.41
CA THR A 27 34.90 44.05 3.05
C THR A 27 33.70 43.05 2.98
N PRO A 28 32.56 43.42 2.40
CA PRO A 28 31.45 42.47 2.25
C PRO A 28 31.93 41.34 1.36
N THR A 29 31.94 40.15 1.94
CA THR A 29 32.15 38.90 1.22
C THR A 29 31.11 38.81 0.13
N ALA A 30 31.55 38.88 -1.13
CA ALA A 30 30.67 38.64 -2.28
C ALA A 30 29.99 37.29 -2.12
N SER A 31 28.70 37.30 -1.98
CA SER A 31 27.88 36.09 -2.04
C SER A 31 28.21 35.36 -3.34
N VAL A 32 28.79 34.17 -3.23
CA VAL A 32 28.96 33.27 -4.36
C VAL A 32 27.56 33.01 -4.89
N PRO A 33 27.24 33.34 -6.15
CA PRO A 33 25.93 33.05 -6.69
C PRO A 33 25.78 31.52 -6.69
N GLU A 34 24.71 31.02 -6.05
CA GLU A 34 24.32 29.63 -6.17
C GLU A 34 24.31 29.25 -7.67
N PRO A 35 24.79 28.07 -8.05
CA PRO A 35 24.77 27.64 -9.44
C PRO A 35 23.32 27.69 -9.92
N ARG A 36 23.02 28.65 -10.77
CA ARG A 36 21.73 28.69 -11.50
C ARG A 36 21.66 27.41 -12.29
N HIS A 37 20.90 26.43 -11.80
CA HIS A 37 20.61 25.22 -12.55
C HIS A 37 20.15 25.64 -13.95
N ALA A 38 20.88 25.20 -14.99
CA ALA A 38 20.58 25.56 -16.37
C ALA A 38 19.14 25.11 -16.66
N ARG A 39 18.26 26.06 -16.96
CA ARG A 39 16.91 25.72 -17.41
C ARG A 39 17.03 25.07 -18.80
N VAL A 40 16.42 23.94 -18.96
CA VAL A 40 16.33 23.21 -20.23
C VAL A 40 14.88 23.25 -20.70
N GLU A 41 14.70 23.20 -22.01
CA GLU A 41 13.39 23.02 -22.64
C GLU A 41 13.38 21.64 -23.29
N HIS A 42 12.32 20.88 -23.06
CA HIS A 42 12.07 19.60 -23.70
C HIS A 42 10.67 19.57 -24.30
N ARG A 43 10.54 18.98 -25.49
CA ARG A 43 9.27 18.90 -26.21
C ARG A 43 8.90 17.44 -26.45
N ILE A 44 7.68 17.08 -26.08
CA ILE A 44 7.08 15.76 -26.26
C ILE A 44 5.94 15.90 -27.26
N THR A 45 5.95 15.07 -28.30
CA THR A 45 4.84 14.99 -29.25
C THR A 45 3.99 13.77 -28.89
N VAL A 46 2.75 14.01 -28.49
CA VAL A 46 1.79 12.95 -28.13
C VAL A 46 1.31 12.27 -29.42
N PRO A 47 1.30 10.93 -29.49
CA PRO A 47 0.81 10.19 -30.64
C PRO A 47 -0.64 10.55 -31.00
N PRO A 48 -1.01 10.59 -32.30
CA PRO A 48 -2.33 11.06 -32.74
C PRO A 48 -3.49 10.11 -32.33
N ASP A 49 -3.20 8.89 -31.96
CA ASP A 49 -4.14 7.89 -31.44
C ASP A 49 -4.46 8.07 -29.94
N VAL A 50 -3.71 8.94 -29.25
CA VAL A 50 -3.97 9.31 -27.85
C VAL A 50 -4.78 10.59 -27.80
N SER A 51 -5.94 10.55 -27.16
CA SER A 51 -6.79 11.73 -26.96
C SER A 51 -6.17 12.69 -25.98
N MET A 52 -5.88 13.93 -26.39
CA MET A 52 -5.38 14.97 -25.49
C MET A 52 -6.36 15.30 -24.35
N VAL A 53 -7.66 15.16 -24.57
CA VAL A 53 -8.69 15.37 -23.54
C VAL A 53 -8.60 14.28 -22.47
N GLU A 54 -8.33 13.04 -22.86
CA GLU A 54 -8.13 11.92 -21.93
C GLU A 54 -6.80 12.05 -21.20
N LEU A 55 -5.74 12.51 -21.89
CA LEU A 55 -4.41 12.71 -21.32
C LEU A 55 -4.40 13.84 -20.27
N LEU A 56 -5.06 14.96 -20.56
CA LEU A 56 -5.08 16.13 -19.66
C LEU A 56 -6.16 16.07 -18.57
N GLY A 57 -7.13 15.17 -18.75
CA GLY A 57 -8.27 15.02 -17.85
C GLY A 57 -9.34 16.09 -18.05
N LEU A 58 -10.49 15.88 -17.40
CA LEU A 58 -11.60 16.84 -17.44
C LEU A 58 -11.17 18.18 -16.81
N ARG A 59 -11.33 19.28 -17.57
CA ARG A 59 -10.91 20.63 -17.14
C ARG A 59 -9.44 20.69 -16.75
N ASP A 60 -8.57 19.94 -17.42
CA ASP A 60 -7.13 19.90 -17.22
C ASP A 60 -6.70 19.45 -15.80
N GLU A 61 -7.50 18.59 -15.14
CA GLU A 61 -7.21 18.14 -13.78
C GLU A 61 -5.92 17.33 -13.64
N VAL A 62 -5.58 16.55 -14.68
CA VAL A 62 -4.32 15.80 -14.76
C VAL A 62 -3.16 16.75 -14.97
N LEU A 63 -3.28 17.72 -15.91
CA LEU A 63 -2.27 18.74 -16.16
C LEU A 63 -1.97 19.53 -14.88
N ARG A 64 -3.00 20.03 -14.20
CA ARG A 64 -2.82 20.74 -12.91
C ARG A 64 -2.14 19.88 -11.86
N SER A 65 -2.45 18.59 -11.78
CA SER A 65 -1.78 17.68 -10.84
C SER A 65 -0.28 17.50 -11.16
N ILE A 66 0.10 17.58 -12.43
CA ILE A 66 1.51 17.60 -12.84
C ILE A 66 2.18 18.91 -12.41
N GLU A 67 1.55 20.06 -12.70
CA GLU A 67 2.04 21.40 -12.33
C GLU A 67 2.18 21.54 -10.81
N ASP A 68 1.18 21.08 -10.04
CA ASP A 68 1.21 21.09 -8.56
C ASP A 68 2.33 20.21 -8.00
N GLY A 69 2.61 19.07 -8.65
CA GLY A 69 3.67 18.16 -8.25
C GLY A 69 5.08 18.64 -8.59
N PHE A 70 5.22 19.55 -9.57
CA PHE A 70 6.50 20.00 -10.09
C PHE A 70 6.49 21.54 -10.33
N ALA A 71 6.31 22.30 -9.28
CA ALA A 71 6.24 23.77 -9.33
C ALA A 71 7.48 24.46 -9.95
N THR A 72 8.59 23.74 -10.15
CA THR A 72 9.81 24.22 -10.80
C THR A 72 9.81 24.06 -12.32
N VAL A 73 8.84 23.31 -12.88
CA VAL A 73 8.71 23.02 -14.29
C VAL A 73 7.48 23.73 -14.86
N ASP A 74 7.70 24.61 -15.84
CA ASP A 74 6.62 25.19 -16.62
C ASP A 74 6.14 24.17 -17.66
N VAL A 75 4.84 23.87 -17.67
CA VAL A 75 4.22 22.93 -18.61
C VAL A 75 3.32 23.69 -19.56
N HIS A 76 3.60 23.62 -20.86
CA HIS A 76 2.79 24.25 -21.90
C HIS A 76 2.27 23.23 -22.89
N VAL A 77 0.97 23.25 -23.14
CA VAL A 77 0.33 22.33 -24.09
C VAL A 77 -0.23 23.11 -25.26
N ARG A 78 0.13 22.68 -26.48
CA ARG A 78 -0.40 23.25 -27.73
C ARG A 78 -0.69 22.16 -28.75
N GLY A 79 -1.95 21.92 -29.03
CA GLY A 79 -2.37 20.80 -29.87
C GLY A 79 -1.98 19.46 -29.24
N ASN A 80 -1.13 18.69 -29.92
CA ASN A 80 -0.59 17.42 -29.40
C ASN A 80 0.88 17.55 -28.93
N GLU A 81 1.38 18.77 -28.74
CA GLU A 81 2.72 19.01 -28.21
C GLU A 81 2.67 19.47 -26.75
N VAL A 82 3.48 18.83 -25.90
CA VAL A 82 3.72 19.21 -24.51
C VAL A 82 5.16 19.73 -24.41
N THR A 83 5.31 20.98 -24.01
CA THR A 83 6.62 21.61 -23.81
C THR A 83 6.88 21.79 -22.31
N LEU A 84 8.02 21.30 -21.85
CA LEU A 84 8.48 21.33 -20.47
C LEU A 84 9.70 22.25 -20.37
N ALA A 85 9.68 23.21 -19.45
CA ALA A 85 10.81 24.13 -19.24
C ALA A 85 11.13 24.30 -17.75
N GLY A 86 12.38 23.99 -17.34
CA GLY A 86 12.78 24.02 -15.94
C GLY A 86 14.17 23.48 -15.67
N PRO A 87 14.51 23.17 -14.40
CA PRO A 87 15.75 22.49 -14.06
C PRO A 87 15.86 21.12 -14.76
N ALA A 88 17.05 20.78 -15.24
CA ALA A 88 17.26 19.59 -16.08
C ALA A 88 16.79 18.28 -15.41
N GLY A 89 17.02 18.11 -14.10
CA GLY A 89 16.59 16.93 -13.35
C GLY A 89 15.07 16.81 -13.26
N ASP A 90 14.38 17.92 -12.97
CA ASP A 90 12.93 17.97 -12.84
C ASP A 90 12.26 17.77 -14.21
N VAL A 91 12.78 18.41 -15.27
CA VAL A 91 12.30 18.23 -16.64
C VAL A 91 12.43 16.77 -17.07
N ALA A 92 13.56 16.10 -16.77
CA ALA A 92 13.73 14.69 -17.08
C ALA A 92 12.71 13.79 -16.35
N LEU A 93 12.39 14.10 -15.10
CA LEU A 93 11.40 13.35 -14.32
C LEU A 93 9.97 13.57 -14.84
N VAL A 94 9.61 14.83 -15.16
CA VAL A 94 8.30 15.16 -15.75
C VAL A 94 8.17 14.55 -17.15
N THR A 95 9.25 14.52 -17.94
CA THR A 95 9.26 13.84 -19.24
C THR A 95 8.89 12.37 -19.08
N ARG A 96 9.57 11.65 -18.18
CA ARG A 96 9.24 10.25 -17.89
C ARG A 96 7.79 10.08 -17.41
N LEU A 97 7.31 10.99 -16.55
CA LEU A 97 5.92 10.96 -16.11
C LEU A 97 4.94 11.11 -17.27
N VAL A 98 5.15 12.07 -18.17
CA VAL A 98 4.27 12.29 -19.34
C VAL A 98 4.31 11.08 -20.27
N ASP A 99 5.48 10.49 -20.53
CA ASP A 99 5.60 9.28 -21.35
C ASP A 99 4.79 8.10 -20.76
N GLU A 100 4.87 7.87 -19.43
CA GLU A 100 4.09 6.85 -18.74
C GLU A 100 2.57 7.14 -18.81
N LEU A 101 2.16 8.42 -18.67
CA LEU A 101 0.74 8.80 -18.77
C LEU A 101 0.22 8.61 -20.20
N VAL A 102 1.01 8.91 -21.24
CA VAL A 102 0.69 8.66 -22.64
C VAL A 102 0.50 7.16 -22.87
N GLU A 103 1.39 6.32 -22.37
CA GLU A 103 1.27 4.85 -22.49
C GLU A 103 0.01 4.32 -21.79
N MET A 104 -0.31 4.83 -20.60
CA MET A 104 -1.55 4.48 -19.89
C MET A 104 -2.81 4.91 -20.64
N ALA A 105 -2.82 6.13 -21.21
CA ALA A 105 -3.93 6.63 -22.01
C ALA A 105 -4.12 5.78 -23.28
N ALA A 106 -3.03 5.44 -23.98
CA ALA A 106 -3.07 4.55 -25.14
C ALA A 106 -3.61 3.14 -24.80
N ALA A 107 -3.33 2.65 -23.57
CA ALA A 107 -3.90 1.40 -23.07
C ALA A 107 -5.36 1.54 -22.59
N GLY A 108 -6.01 2.70 -22.75
CA GLY A 108 -7.38 2.97 -22.32
C GLY A 108 -7.56 3.02 -20.81
N THR A 109 -6.51 3.33 -20.05
CA THR A 109 -6.60 3.51 -18.60
C THR A 109 -7.03 4.94 -18.29
N PRO A 110 -8.16 5.16 -17.57
CA PRO A 110 -8.58 6.50 -17.18
C PRO A 110 -7.52 7.18 -16.32
N LEU A 111 -7.12 8.38 -16.69
CA LEU A 111 -6.19 9.20 -15.93
C LEU A 111 -6.95 10.08 -14.92
N SER A 112 -6.34 10.28 -13.76
CA SER A 112 -6.86 11.15 -12.70
C SER A 112 -5.69 11.74 -11.90
N PRO A 113 -5.92 12.79 -11.07
CA PRO A 113 -4.90 13.32 -10.17
C PRO A 113 -4.23 12.27 -9.29
N GLU A 114 -4.98 11.25 -8.83
CA GLU A 114 -4.44 10.16 -8.02
C GLU A 114 -3.49 9.26 -8.83
N VAL A 115 -3.76 9.04 -10.11
CA VAL A 115 -2.87 8.29 -11.01
C VAL A 115 -1.55 9.05 -11.17
N VAL A 116 -1.60 10.37 -11.37
CA VAL A 116 -0.40 11.23 -11.44
C VAL A 116 0.43 11.12 -10.18
N GLN A 117 -0.18 11.34 -9.01
CA GLN A 117 0.52 11.27 -7.71
C GLN A 117 1.19 9.93 -7.47
N ARG A 118 0.52 8.82 -7.83
CA ARG A 118 1.08 7.47 -7.71
C ARG A 118 2.23 7.25 -8.68
N SER A 119 2.10 7.72 -9.92
CA SER A 119 3.15 7.65 -10.92
C SER A 119 4.39 8.42 -10.47
N VAL A 120 4.22 9.63 -9.93
CA VAL A 120 5.32 10.41 -9.33
C VAL A 120 5.99 9.64 -8.20
N THR A 121 5.20 9.07 -7.28
CA THR A 121 5.72 8.26 -6.16
C THR A 121 6.55 7.07 -6.65
N MET A 122 6.11 6.37 -7.70
CA MET A 122 6.84 5.24 -8.28
C MET A 122 8.12 5.68 -8.98
N LEU A 123 8.06 6.77 -9.76
CA LEU A 123 9.21 7.30 -10.49
C LEU A 123 10.31 7.88 -9.59
N THR A 124 9.93 8.38 -8.40
CA THR A 124 10.86 8.90 -7.39
C THR A 124 11.37 7.84 -6.42
N ALA A 125 10.75 6.66 -6.40
CA ALA A 125 11.22 5.53 -5.59
C ALA A 125 12.31 4.75 -6.32
N ASP A 126 13.28 4.20 -5.56
CA ASP A 126 14.36 3.35 -6.09
C ASP A 126 13.89 1.96 -6.58
N SER A 127 12.60 1.74 -6.73
CA SER A 127 12.02 0.43 -7.06
C SER A 127 12.21 0.00 -8.53
N GLY A 128 12.52 0.96 -9.43
CA GLY A 128 12.61 0.70 -10.86
C GLY A 128 11.28 0.31 -11.53
N ALA A 129 10.17 0.31 -10.79
CA ALA A 129 8.85 -0.04 -11.30
C ALA A 129 8.34 1.05 -12.25
N ARG A 130 7.82 0.63 -13.41
CA ARG A 130 7.19 1.54 -14.38
C ARG A 130 5.71 1.73 -14.02
N PRO A 131 5.24 2.98 -13.86
CA PRO A 131 3.84 3.28 -13.58
C PRO A 131 2.86 2.62 -14.57
N ALA A 132 3.14 2.64 -15.86
CA ALA A 132 2.30 2.02 -16.86
C ALA A 132 2.16 0.50 -16.63
N ASP A 133 3.25 -0.21 -16.37
CA ASP A 133 3.21 -1.66 -16.12
C ASP A 133 2.38 -2.04 -14.88
N VAL A 134 2.39 -1.17 -13.87
CA VAL A 134 1.66 -1.39 -12.62
C VAL A 134 0.19 -1.01 -12.75
N LEU A 135 -0.09 0.20 -13.24
CA LEU A 135 -1.43 0.80 -13.20
C LEU A 135 -2.34 0.34 -14.36
N THR A 136 -1.77 -0.21 -15.46
CA THR A 136 -2.56 -0.83 -16.52
C THR A 136 -2.86 -2.30 -16.27
N PHE A 137 -2.14 -2.94 -15.33
CA PHE A 137 -2.28 -4.38 -15.09
C PHE A 137 -3.65 -4.74 -14.53
N ASN A 138 -4.44 -5.43 -15.36
CA ASN A 138 -5.78 -5.89 -15.03
C ASN A 138 -5.72 -7.21 -14.24
N ILE A 139 -6.21 -7.19 -12.99
CA ILE A 139 -6.36 -8.39 -12.16
C ILE A 139 -7.69 -9.05 -12.46
N LEU A 140 -8.76 -8.27 -12.41
CA LEU A 140 -10.13 -8.78 -12.62
C LEU A 140 -10.97 -7.67 -13.27
N SER A 141 -11.72 -8.03 -14.30
CA SER A 141 -12.75 -7.15 -14.88
C SER A 141 -14.12 -7.75 -14.63
N THR A 142 -14.97 -7.03 -13.94
CA THR A 142 -16.33 -7.46 -13.61
C THR A 142 -17.30 -6.28 -13.63
N ARG A 143 -18.48 -6.44 -14.22
CA ARG A 143 -19.57 -5.46 -14.20
C ARG A 143 -19.16 -4.03 -14.63
N GLY A 144 -18.29 -3.90 -15.60
CA GLY A 144 -17.76 -2.60 -16.07
C GLY A 144 -16.74 -1.96 -15.12
N ARG A 145 -16.35 -2.63 -14.04
CA ARG A 145 -15.27 -2.22 -13.15
C ARG A 145 -14.04 -3.09 -13.39
N THR A 146 -12.89 -2.49 -13.33
CA THR A 146 -11.60 -3.17 -13.43
C THR A 146 -10.84 -3.02 -12.13
N ILE A 147 -10.45 -4.15 -11.54
CA ILE A 147 -9.59 -4.18 -10.36
C ILE A 147 -8.14 -4.26 -10.83
N ARG A 148 -7.35 -3.30 -10.38
CA ARG A 148 -5.93 -3.15 -10.73
C ARG A 148 -5.08 -2.97 -9.49
N ALA A 149 -3.80 -3.33 -9.57
CA ALA A 149 -2.81 -2.89 -8.61
C ALA A 149 -2.67 -1.36 -8.70
N LYS A 150 -2.52 -0.71 -7.55
CA LYS A 150 -2.40 0.75 -7.45
C LYS A 150 -1.02 1.20 -6.98
N THR A 151 -0.17 0.25 -6.58
CA THR A 151 1.21 0.47 -6.16
C THR A 151 2.10 -0.66 -6.65
N ALA A 152 3.41 -0.43 -6.70
CA ALA A 152 4.38 -1.46 -7.06
C ALA A 152 4.31 -2.66 -6.10
N GLY A 153 4.25 -2.41 -4.77
CA GLY A 153 4.14 -3.48 -3.78
C GLY A 153 2.85 -4.32 -3.94
N GLN A 154 1.73 -3.70 -4.33
CA GLN A 154 0.52 -4.43 -4.66
C GLN A 154 0.69 -5.30 -5.93
N LYS A 155 1.40 -4.80 -6.94
CA LYS A 155 1.70 -5.57 -8.16
C LYS A 155 2.58 -6.77 -7.84
N ASP A 156 3.66 -6.58 -7.06
CA ASP A 156 4.55 -7.65 -6.62
C ASP A 156 3.79 -8.72 -5.84
N TYR A 157 2.88 -8.32 -4.96
CA TYR A 157 2.02 -9.23 -4.21
C TYR A 157 1.09 -10.05 -5.11
N VAL A 158 0.45 -9.41 -6.09
CA VAL A 158 -0.42 -10.08 -7.05
C VAL A 158 0.37 -11.08 -7.92
N ASP A 159 1.58 -10.70 -8.34
CA ASP A 159 2.48 -11.57 -9.10
C ASP A 159 2.98 -12.75 -8.25
N ALA A 160 3.26 -12.53 -6.98
CA ALA A 160 3.62 -13.59 -6.04
C ALA A 160 2.49 -14.61 -5.89
N ILE A 161 1.22 -14.15 -5.76
CA ILE A 161 0.04 -15.02 -5.74
C ILE A 161 -0.06 -15.85 -7.02
N GLU A 162 0.27 -15.28 -8.18
CA GLU A 162 0.23 -16.04 -9.44
C GLU A 162 1.28 -17.14 -9.45
N ARG A 163 2.51 -16.84 -9.04
CA ARG A 163 3.67 -17.74 -9.16
C ARG A 163 3.69 -18.85 -8.11
N ASN A 164 3.27 -18.57 -6.86
CA ASN A 164 3.46 -19.48 -5.74
C ASN A 164 2.17 -20.16 -5.28
N THR A 165 2.28 -21.35 -4.72
CA THR A 165 1.15 -22.09 -4.14
C THR A 165 0.72 -21.47 -2.80
N VAL A 166 1.66 -21.00 -1.98
CA VAL A 166 1.36 -20.32 -0.71
C VAL A 166 1.95 -18.93 -0.72
N THR A 167 1.12 -17.92 -0.50
CA THR A 167 1.57 -16.52 -0.46
C THR A 167 1.09 -15.85 0.82
N PHE A 168 2.00 -15.20 1.52
CA PHE A 168 1.70 -14.37 2.68
C PHE A 168 1.71 -12.90 2.29
N GLY A 169 0.58 -12.20 2.47
CA GLY A 169 0.45 -10.75 2.31
C GLY A 169 0.45 -10.08 3.68
N ILE A 170 1.58 -9.51 4.09
CA ILE A 170 1.78 -8.93 5.43
C ILE A 170 1.95 -7.42 5.29
N GLY A 171 1.22 -6.64 6.09
CA GLY A 171 1.37 -5.18 6.09
C GLY A 171 0.19 -4.46 6.75
N PRO A 172 0.25 -3.12 6.86
CA PRO A 172 -0.76 -2.34 7.56
C PRO A 172 -2.15 -2.41 6.91
N ALA A 173 -3.17 -2.05 7.67
CA ALA A 173 -4.53 -1.95 7.18
C ALA A 173 -4.65 -0.93 6.02
N GLY A 174 -5.50 -1.23 5.04
CA GLY A 174 -5.72 -0.37 3.87
C GLY A 174 -4.73 -0.54 2.72
N THR A 175 -3.79 -1.50 2.80
CA THR A 175 -2.89 -1.86 1.68
C THR A 175 -3.54 -2.80 0.64
N GLY A 176 -4.80 -3.19 0.83
CA GLY A 176 -5.56 -3.98 -0.13
C GLY A 176 -5.26 -5.48 -0.13
N LYS A 177 -4.55 -6.02 0.88
CA LYS A 177 -4.15 -7.45 0.95
C LYS A 177 -5.29 -8.42 0.67
N THR A 178 -6.33 -8.35 1.46
CA THR A 178 -7.50 -9.26 1.37
C THR A 178 -8.29 -8.99 0.10
N TYR A 179 -8.44 -7.73 -0.29
CA TYR A 179 -9.15 -7.34 -1.51
C TYR A 179 -8.47 -7.88 -2.77
N LEU A 180 -7.15 -7.74 -2.90
CA LEU A 180 -6.39 -8.25 -4.03
C LEU A 180 -6.33 -9.80 -4.05
N ALA A 181 -6.19 -10.44 -2.89
CA ALA A 181 -6.29 -11.88 -2.77
C ALA A 181 -7.65 -12.40 -3.26
N MET A 182 -8.74 -11.71 -2.88
CA MET A 182 -10.09 -12.02 -3.33
C MET A 182 -10.24 -11.85 -4.85
N ALA A 183 -9.71 -10.77 -5.42
CA ALA A 183 -9.73 -10.56 -6.87
C ALA A 183 -9.02 -11.68 -7.62
N LYS A 184 -7.88 -12.16 -7.10
CA LYS A 184 -7.14 -13.30 -7.65
C LYS A 184 -7.92 -14.62 -7.51
N ALA A 185 -8.62 -14.82 -6.39
CA ALA A 185 -9.47 -15.99 -6.18
C ALA A 185 -10.63 -16.05 -7.18
N VAL A 186 -11.33 -14.92 -7.37
CA VAL A 186 -12.42 -14.80 -8.34
C VAL A 186 -11.90 -15.00 -9.77
N GLN A 187 -10.74 -14.40 -10.12
CA GLN A 187 -10.09 -14.62 -11.41
C GLN A 187 -9.77 -16.09 -11.64
N ALA A 188 -9.21 -16.79 -10.64
CA ALA A 188 -8.87 -18.20 -10.73
C ALA A 188 -10.11 -19.09 -10.89
N LEU A 189 -11.21 -18.77 -10.20
CA LEU A 189 -12.49 -19.45 -10.32
C LEU A 189 -13.11 -19.26 -11.71
N GLN A 190 -13.15 -18.03 -12.22
CA GLN A 190 -13.66 -17.70 -13.56
C GLN A 190 -12.83 -18.38 -14.66
N ALA A 191 -11.52 -18.45 -14.49
CA ALA A 191 -10.60 -19.16 -15.38
C ALA A 191 -10.61 -20.68 -15.20
N ARG A 192 -11.44 -21.21 -14.30
CA ARG A 192 -11.54 -22.65 -13.98
C ARG A 192 -10.21 -23.28 -13.55
N ARG A 193 -9.31 -22.49 -12.98
CA ARG A 193 -8.05 -22.99 -12.40
C ARG A 193 -8.27 -23.63 -11.03
N VAL A 194 -9.36 -23.25 -10.37
CA VAL A 194 -9.87 -23.85 -9.14
C VAL A 194 -11.36 -24.08 -9.27
N ASN A 195 -11.89 -25.00 -8.49
CA ASN A 195 -13.32 -25.37 -8.48
C ASN A 195 -14.10 -24.60 -7.39
N ARG A 196 -13.42 -24.06 -6.40
CA ARG A 196 -14.05 -23.34 -5.29
C ARG A 196 -13.13 -22.30 -4.66
N ILE A 197 -13.76 -21.35 -3.96
CA ILE A 197 -13.10 -20.37 -3.11
C ILE A 197 -13.48 -20.66 -1.66
N VAL A 198 -12.49 -20.71 -0.76
CA VAL A 198 -12.69 -20.89 0.67
C VAL A 198 -12.13 -19.67 1.39
N LEU A 199 -13.00 -18.92 2.03
CA LEU A 199 -12.67 -17.72 2.80
C LEU A 199 -12.77 -18.04 4.27
N THR A 200 -11.68 -17.82 4.99
CA THR A 200 -11.65 -18.14 6.41
C THR A 200 -10.97 -17.05 7.23
N ARG A 201 -11.42 -16.89 8.44
CA ARG A 201 -10.90 -15.91 9.40
C ARG A 201 -10.91 -16.53 10.81
N PRO A 202 -9.87 -16.28 11.64
CA PRO A 202 -9.93 -16.68 13.05
C PRO A 202 -11.05 -15.89 13.73
N ALA A 203 -11.90 -16.59 14.47
CA ALA A 203 -12.87 -15.97 15.37
C ALA A 203 -12.14 -15.57 16.65
N VAL A 204 -11.79 -14.30 16.76
CA VAL A 204 -11.15 -13.75 17.97
C VAL A 204 -12.14 -12.82 18.64
N GLU A 205 -12.28 -12.97 19.95
CA GLU A 205 -13.06 -12.05 20.78
C GLU A 205 -12.25 -10.75 20.97
N ALA A 206 -12.41 -9.79 20.04
CA ALA A 206 -11.84 -8.45 20.22
C ALA A 206 -12.63 -7.70 21.31
N GLY A 207 -12.27 -7.92 22.57
CA GLY A 207 -12.84 -7.21 23.74
C GLY A 207 -14.29 -7.58 24.12
N GLU A 208 -15.08 -8.12 23.20
CA GLU A 208 -16.43 -8.61 23.47
C GLU A 208 -16.44 -10.14 23.48
N ARG A 209 -16.75 -10.73 24.62
CA ARG A 209 -16.83 -12.19 24.75
C ARG A 209 -18.00 -12.70 23.91
N LEU A 210 -17.71 -13.50 22.88
CA LEU A 210 -18.71 -14.18 22.01
C LEU A 210 -19.86 -14.82 22.83
N GLY A 211 -19.61 -15.18 24.07
CA GLY A 211 -20.59 -15.72 25.01
C GLY A 211 -21.73 -14.75 25.38
N PHE A 212 -21.57 -13.44 25.25
CA PHE A 212 -22.58 -12.44 25.62
C PHE A 212 -23.50 -12.01 24.47
N LEU A 213 -23.18 -12.35 23.23
CA LEU A 213 -24.06 -12.06 22.08
C LEU A 213 -25.22 -13.08 22.08
N PRO A 214 -26.49 -12.63 21.93
CA PRO A 214 -27.62 -13.54 21.74
C PRO A 214 -27.55 -14.20 20.34
N GLY A 215 -28.05 -15.44 20.24
CA GLY A 215 -28.14 -16.15 18.98
C GLY A 215 -27.26 -17.40 18.87
N SER A 216 -27.39 -18.10 17.75
CA SER A 216 -26.60 -19.28 17.40
C SER A 216 -25.11 -18.91 17.20
N LEU A 217 -24.22 -19.89 17.27
CA LEU A 217 -22.78 -19.67 17.02
C LEU A 217 -22.55 -19.04 15.63
N SER A 218 -23.32 -19.44 14.64
CA SER A 218 -23.26 -18.90 13.27
C SER A 218 -23.59 -17.40 13.24
N GLU A 219 -24.67 -17.00 13.91
CA GLU A 219 -25.08 -15.57 13.98
C GLU A 219 -24.09 -14.71 14.74
N LYS A 220 -23.38 -15.27 15.72
CA LYS A 220 -22.33 -14.56 16.49
C LYS A 220 -21.05 -14.35 15.68
N ILE A 221 -20.76 -15.21 14.71
CA ILE A 221 -19.54 -15.17 13.88
C ILE A 221 -19.76 -14.31 12.63
N ASP A 222 -21.00 -14.20 12.15
CA ASP A 222 -21.37 -13.47 10.93
C ASP A 222 -20.79 -12.04 10.86
N PRO A 223 -20.83 -11.20 11.92
CA PRO A 223 -20.22 -9.86 11.88
C PRO A 223 -18.73 -9.85 11.53
N TYR A 224 -17.98 -10.87 11.95
CA TYR A 224 -16.54 -10.97 11.67
C TYR A 224 -16.25 -11.39 10.23
N LEU A 225 -17.23 -11.98 9.55
CA LEU A 225 -17.11 -12.42 8.16
C LEU A 225 -17.62 -11.37 7.17
N ARG A 226 -18.36 -10.34 7.63
CA ARG A 226 -18.92 -9.27 6.78
C ARG A 226 -17.90 -8.64 5.83
N PRO A 227 -16.68 -8.28 6.24
CA PRO A 227 -15.70 -7.69 5.33
C PRO A 227 -15.36 -8.58 4.14
N LEU A 228 -15.43 -9.91 4.32
CA LEU A 228 -15.21 -10.88 3.25
C LEU A 228 -16.40 -10.92 2.28
N TYR A 229 -17.62 -10.82 2.79
CA TYR A 229 -18.82 -10.71 1.96
C TYR A 229 -18.84 -9.40 1.17
N ASP A 230 -18.47 -8.27 1.80
CA ASP A 230 -18.41 -6.97 1.13
C ASP A 230 -17.43 -6.98 -0.04
N ALA A 231 -16.23 -7.53 0.16
CA ALA A 231 -15.25 -7.69 -0.90
C ALA A 231 -15.76 -8.63 -2.02
N LEU A 232 -16.48 -9.68 -1.67
CA LEU A 232 -17.06 -10.60 -2.64
C LEU A 232 -18.16 -9.93 -3.47
N HIS A 233 -19.02 -9.12 -2.85
CA HIS A 233 -20.08 -8.36 -3.52
C HIS A 233 -19.55 -7.34 -4.54
N ASP A 234 -18.34 -6.81 -4.32
CA ASP A 234 -17.68 -5.94 -5.29
C ASP A 234 -17.21 -6.68 -6.56
N MET A 235 -16.97 -7.99 -6.47
CA MET A 235 -16.25 -8.78 -7.48
C MET A 235 -17.11 -9.82 -8.18
N VAL A 236 -18.17 -10.27 -7.53
CA VAL A 236 -19.10 -11.28 -8.03
C VAL A 236 -20.50 -10.66 -8.11
N ASP A 237 -21.30 -11.11 -9.04
CA ASP A 237 -22.69 -10.67 -9.11
C ASP A 237 -23.46 -11.02 -7.82
N PRO A 238 -24.00 -10.03 -7.08
CA PRO A 238 -24.71 -10.28 -5.83
C PRO A 238 -25.84 -11.28 -5.93
N GLU A 239 -26.56 -11.33 -7.05
CA GLU A 239 -27.63 -12.29 -7.29
C GLU A 239 -27.12 -13.73 -7.42
N SER A 240 -25.85 -13.89 -7.83
CA SER A 240 -25.19 -15.19 -7.98
C SER A 240 -24.60 -15.72 -6.69
N ILE A 241 -24.27 -14.85 -5.73
CA ILE A 241 -23.54 -15.23 -4.49
C ILE A 241 -24.31 -16.28 -3.69
N PRO A 242 -25.62 -16.15 -3.39
CA PRO A 242 -26.35 -17.17 -2.63
C PRO A 242 -26.30 -18.55 -3.29
N ARG A 243 -26.46 -18.60 -4.61
CA ARG A 243 -26.39 -19.84 -5.38
C ARG A 243 -24.98 -20.47 -5.34
N LEU A 244 -23.93 -19.66 -5.45
CA LEU A 244 -22.54 -20.13 -5.39
C LEU A 244 -22.19 -20.65 -3.99
N MET A 245 -22.74 -20.04 -2.96
CA MET A 245 -22.57 -20.51 -1.57
C MET A 245 -23.35 -21.81 -1.31
N GLU A 246 -24.60 -21.90 -1.76
CA GLU A 246 -25.41 -23.12 -1.65
C GLU A 246 -24.77 -24.30 -2.39
N ALA A 247 -24.19 -24.04 -3.56
CA ALA A 247 -23.44 -25.01 -4.32
C ALA A 247 -22.06 -25.40 -3.73
N GLY A 248 -21.62 -24.72 -2.67
CA GLY A 248 -20.29 -24.90 -2.08
C GLY A 248 -19.13 -24.42 -2.98
N THR A 249 -19.44 -23.65 -4.04
CA THR A 249 -18.44 -23.04 -4.92
C THR A 249 -17.73 -21.87 -4.20
N ILE A 250 -18.45 -21.15 -3.35
CA ILE A 250 -17.89 -20.17 -2.43
C ILE A 250 -18.28 -20.59 -1.01
N GLU A 251 -17.30 -20.70 -0.15
CA GLU A 251 -17.47 -21.01 1.26
C GLU A 251 -16.86 -19.91 2.11
N VAL A 252 -17.61 -19.37 3.06
CA VAL A 252 -17.14 -18.41 4.07
C VAL A 252 -17.35 -19.04 5.42
N ALA A 253 -16.26 -19.34 6.15
CA ALA A 253 -16.34 -20.09 7.39
C ALA A 253 -15.22 -19.70 8.38
N PRO A 254 -15.46 -19.85 9.69
CA PRO A 254 -14.42 -19.67 10.69
C PRO A 254 -13.27 -20.65 10.51
N LEU A 255 -12.06 -20.25 10.88
CA LEU A 255 -10.86 -21.07 10.79
C LEU A 255 -11.01 -22.43 11.49
N ALA A 256 -11.74 -22.50 12.59
CA ALA A 256 -11.97 -23.75 13.33
C ALA A 256 -12.64 -24.85 12.47
N TYR A 257 -13.43 -24.47 11.47
CA TYR A 257 -14.14 -25.41 10.58
C TYR A 257 -13.23 -26.00 9.50
N MET A 258 -12.00 -25.54 9.40
CA MET A 258 -11.00 -26.12 8.48
C MET A 258 -10.35 -27.39 9.07
N ARG A 259 -10.51 -27.64 10.36
CA ARG A 259 -9.89 -28.78 11.03
C ARG A 259 -10.36 -30.11 10.47
N GLY A 260 -9.42 -31.03 10.17
CA GLY A 260 -9.71 -32.38 9.66
C GLY A 260 -10.08 -32.43 8.16
N ARG A 261 -10.05 -31.29 7.47
CA ARG A 261 -10.36 -31.23 6.03
C ARG A 261 -9.08 -31.28 5.20
N THR A 262 -9.22 -31.69 3.95
CA THR A 262 -8.24 -31.48 2.87
C THR A 262 -8.94 -30.69 1.77
N LEU A 263 -8.38 -29.54 1.42
CA LEU A 263 -8.98 -28.60 0.47
C LEU A 263 -8.30 -28.77 -0.89
N ASN A 264 -8.87 -29.61 -1.76
CA ASN A 264 -8.38 -29.82 -3.12
C ASN A 264 -9.06 -28.85 -4.09
N ASP A 265 -8.37 -28.50 -5.17
CA ASP A 265 -8.84 -27.67 -6.28
C ASP A 265 -9.51 -26.37 -5.79
N ALA A 266 -8.92 -25.76 -4.76
CA ALA A 266 -9.48 -24.61 -4.06
C ALA A 266 -8.53 -23.43 -4.02
N PHE A 267 -9.08 -22.21 -4.12
CA PHE A 267 -8.37 -20.99 -3.73
C PHE A 267 -8.79 -20.65 -2.30
N ILE A 268 -7.84 -20.67 -1.39
CA ILE A 268 -8.09 -20.57 0.05
C ILE A 268 -7.48 -19.25 0.56
N ILE A 269 -8.28 -18.44 1.24
CA ILE A 269 -7.82 -17.18 1.86
C ILE A 269 -8.00 -17.29 3.37
N LEU A 270 -6.91 -17.10 4.12
CA LEU A 270 -6.94 -16.88 5.56
C LEU A 270 -6.72 -15.40 5.83
N ASP A 271 -7.78 -14.72 6.24
CA ASP A 271 -7.73 -13.30 6.59
C ASP A 271 -7.50 -13.08 8.09
N GLU A 272 -6.92 -11.93 8.46
CA GLU A 272 -6.56 -11.54 9.84
C GLU A 272 -5.72 -12.61 10.56
N ALA A 273 -4.78 -13.18 9.84
CA ALA A 273 -3.98 -14.32 10.29
C ALA A 273 -3.06 -14.00 11.48
N GLN A 274 -2.79 -12.72 11.80
CA GLN A 274 -2.09 -12.34 13.03
C GLN A 274 -2.83 -12.80 14.29
N ASN A 275 -4.13 -13.04 14.20
CA ASN A 275 -4.99 -13.51 15.27
C ASN A 275 -5.09 -15.05 15.33
N THR A 276 -4.15 -15.77 14.72
CA THR A 276 -3.99 -17.22 14.86
C THR A 276 -2.90 -17.57 15.88
N SER A 277 -3.06 -18.63 16.65
CA SER A 277 -1.94 -19.23 17.37
C SER A 277 -1.01 -19.98 16.41
N VAL A 278 0.18 -20.38 16.87
CA VAL A 278 1.13 -21.17 16.07
C VAL A 278 0.51 -22.51 15.64
N GLU A 279 -0.25 -23.16 16.54
CA GLU A 279 -0.93 -24.41 16.27
C GLU A 279 -2.06 -24.25 15.25
N GLN A 280 -2.82 -23.15 15.32
CA GLN A 280 -3.87 -22.84 14.35
C GLN A 280 -3.29 -22.54 12.97
N MET A 281 -2.19 -21.80 12.87
CA MET A 281 -1.49 -21.55 11.62
C MET A 281 -1.00 -22.87 11.00
N LYS A 282 -0.34 -23.71 11.79
CA LYS A 282 0.10 -25.05 11.35
C LYS A 282 -1.09 -25.90 10.89
N MET A 283 -2.14 -25.95 11.70
CA MET A 283 -3.37 -26.67 11.37
C MET A 283 -3.94 -26.22 10.03
N PHE A 284 -4.01 -24.93 9.78
CA PHE A 284 -4.54 -24.35 8.53
C PHE A 284 -3.67 -24.70 7.32
N LEU A 285 -2.37 -24.41 7.37
CA LEU A 285 -1.46 -24.66 6.25
C LEU A 285 -1.41 -26.13 5.83
N THR A 286 -1.61 -27.05 6.78
CA THR A 286 -1.71 -28.48 6.50
C THR A 286 -3.05 -28.92 5.93
N ARG A 287 -3.98 -28.01 5.63
CA ARG A 287 -5.24 -28.27 4.88
C ARG A 287 -5.05 -28.16 3.37
N LEU A 288 -3.91 -27.65 2.91
CA LEU A 288 -3.59 -27.55 1.50
C LEU A 288 -3.70 -28.90 0.82
N GLY A 289 -4.54 -28.98 -0.19
CA GLY A 289 -4.75 -30.16 -1.04
C GLY A 289 -4.19 -29.94 -2.44
N PHE A 290 -4.29 -30.96 -3.27
CA PHE A 290 -3.81 -30.90 -4.66
C PHE A 290 -4.60 -29.87 -5.47
N GLY A 291 -3.92 -29.19 -6.41
CA GLY A 291 -4.54 -28.19 -7.29
C GLY A 291 -5.00 -26.93 -6.56
N SER A 292 -4.58 -26.73 -5.31
CA SER A 292 -5.03 -25.59 -4.50
C SER A 292 -3.95 -24.52 -4.35
N LYS A 293 -4.42 -23.31 -4.06
CA LYS A 293 -3.62 -22.13 -3.77
C LYS A 293 -4.06 -21.52 -2.44
N VAL A 294 -3.11 -21.12 -1.61
CA VAL A 294 -3.36 -20.50 -0.30
C VAL A 294 -2.79 -19.09 -0.26
N VAL A 295 -3.62 -18.15 0.16
CA VAL A 295 -3.19 -16.79 0.46
C VAL A 295 -3.50 -16.49 1.92
N VAL A 296 -2.48 -16.04 2.66
CA VAL A 296 -2.60 -15.66 4.08
C VAL A 296 -2.40 -14.16 4.19
N THR A 297 -3.39 -13.44 4.72
CA THR A 297 -3.33 -11.99 4.89
C THR A 297 -3.33 -11.61 6.35
N GLY A 298 -2.59 -10.56 6.71
CA GLY A 298 -2.59 -10.08 8.09
C GLY A 298 -1.69 -8.86 8.33
N ASP A 299 -1.84 -8.31 9.55
CA ASP A 299 -1.07 -7.18 10.06
C ASP A 299 -0.42 -7.56 11.40
N VAL A 300 0.89 -7.75 11.41
CA VAL A 300 1.63 -8.16 12.61
C VAL A 300 1.61 -7.13 13.74
N THR A 301 1.14 -5.90 13.47
CA THR A 301 0.99 -4.83 14.46
C THR A 301 -0.36 -4.88 15.18
N GLN A 302 -1.39 -5.49 14.56
CA GLN A 302 -2.77 -5.54 15.07
C GLN A 302 -3.10 -6.93 15.62
N VAL A 303 -2.41 -7.33 16.68
CA VAL A 303 -2.59 -8.65 17.31
C VAL A 303 -3.56 -8.53 18.49
N ASP A 304 -4.75 -9.14 18.36
CA ASP A 304 -5.81 -9.15 19.38
C ASP A 304 -5.79 -10.43 20.24
N LEU A 305 -4.75 -11.26 20.12
CA LEU A 305 -4.58 -12.48 20.93
C LEU A 305 -4.28 -12.13 22.39
N PRO A 306 -4.69 -12.99 23.34
CA PRO A 306 -4.26 -12.86 24.73
C PRO A 306 -2.74 -12.75 24.84
N SER A 307 -2.23 -11.92 25.76
CA SER A 307 -0.80 -11.60 25.91
C SER A 307 0.11 -12.82 26.08
N ALA A 308 -0.42 -13.94 26.57
CA ALA A 308 0.31 -15.21 26.72
C ALA A 308 0.41 -16.02 25.43
N THR A 309 -0.31 -15.63 24.34
CA THR A 309 -0.38 -16.39 23.09
C THR A 309 0.46 -15.74 22.01
N THR A 310 1.41 -16.48 21.48
CA THR A 310 2.24 -16.01 20.35
C THR A 310 1.46 -16.10 19.05
N SER A 311 1.46 -15.02 18.26
CA SER A 311 0.85 -14.99 16.95
C SER A 311 1.57 -15.94 15.98
N GLY A 312 0.79 -16.82 15.34
CA GLY A 312 1.27 -17.73 14.32
C GLY A 312 1.88 -17.00 13.13
N LEU A 313 1.31 -15.85 12.74
CA LEU A 313 1.82 -15.05 11.63
C LEU A 313 3.22 -14.46 11.91
N ARG A 314 3.54 -14.13 13.16
CA ARG A 314 4.87 -13.64 13.55
C ARG A 314 5.97 -14.70 13.48
N VAL A 315 5.58 -15.95 13.61
CA VAL A 315 6.52 -17.09 13.71
C VAL A 315 6.68 -17.82 12.38
N VAL A 316 5.62 -17.87 11.59
CA VAL A 316 5.53 -18.71 10.39
C VAL A 316 6.63 -18.43 9.37
N GLU A 317 7.07 -17.17 9.22
CA GLU A 317 8.15 -16.81 8.29
C GLU A 317 9.46 -17.52 8.64
N LYS A 318 9.79 -17.60 9.94
CA LYS A 318 10.98 -18.34 10.40
C LYS A 318 10.82 -19.84 10.25
N VAL A 319 9.59 -20.35 10.44
CA VAL A 319 9.29 -21.78 10.36
C VAL A 319 9.36 -22.27 8.91
N LEU A 320 8.91 -21.46 7.95
CA LEU A 320 8.86 -21.81 6.53
C LEU A 320 10.05 -21.26 5.74
N ALA A 321 11.06 -20.72 6.40
CA ALA A 321 12.27 -20.24 5.73
C ALA A 321 12.92 -21.39 4.92
N GLY A 322 13.10 -21.17 3.61
CA GLY A 322 13.70 -22.14 2.69
C GLY A 322 12.74 -23.21 2.17
N VAL A 323 11.44 -23.12 2.47
CA VAL A 323 10.42 -23.96 1.84
C VAL A 323 10.10 -23.38 0.46
N GLU A 324 10.29 -24.19 -0.59
CA GLU A 324 9.98 -23.79 -1.96
C GLU A 324 8.49 -23.55 -2.15
N ASP A 325 8.12 -22.69 -3.12
CA ASP A 325 6.75 -22.38 -3.49
C ASP A 325 5.93 -21.69 -2.37
N VAL A 326 6.65 -21.04 -1.43
CA VAL A 326 6.12 -20.19 -0.35
C VAL A 326 6.75 -18.80 -0.46
N GLU A 327 5.93 -17.76 -0.57
CA GLU A 327 6.39 -16.39 -0.71
C GLU A 327 5.82 -15.46 0.37
N PHE A 328 6.67 -14.57 0.89
CA PHE A 328 6.30 -13.58 1.90
C PHE A 328 6.38 -12.16 1.30
N CYS A 329 5.23 -11.57 1.01
CA CYS A 329 5.11 -10.22 0.47
C CYS A 329 4.85 -9.23 1.61
N ARG A 330 5.71 -8.22 1.74
CA ARG A 330 5.60 -7.15 2.73
C ARG A 330 5.10 -5.88 2.07
N LEU A 331 3.84 -5.54 2.33
CA LEU A 331 3.28 -4.25 1.97
C LEU A 331 3.57 -3.23 3.08
N THR A 332 3.77 -1.98 2.70
CA THR A 332 4.20 -0.91 3.60
C THR A 332 3.17 0.23 3.63
N SER A 333 3.44 1.28 4.40
CA SER A 333 2.63 2.50 4.39
C SER A 333 2.53 3.15 3.00
N LYS A 334 3.52 2.94 2.12
CA LYS A 334 3.50 3.42 0.72
C LYS A 334 2.43 2.73 -0.13
N ASP A 335 1.99 1.53 0.30
CA ASP A 335 0.98 0.73 -0.40
C ASP A 335 -0.44 0.99 0.12
N VAL A 336 -0.60 1.87 1.10
CA VAL A 336 -1.91 2.24 1.64
C VAL A 336 -2.70 3.02 0.60
N VAL A 337 -3.87 2.50 0.24
CA VAL A 337 -4.79 3.10 -0.71
C VAL A 337 -6.07 3.47 0.04
N ARG A 338 -6.15 4.72 0.47
CA ARG A 338 -7.31 5.26 1.20
C ARG A 338 -7.70 6.61 0.62
N HIS A 339 -8.91 7.05 0.91
CA HIS A 339 -9.33 8.40 0.61
C HIS A 339 -8.42 9.39 1.35
N ARG A 340 -7.97 10.48 0.67
CA ARG A 340 -7.04 11.48 1.22
C ARG A 340 -7.45 11.95 2.61
N LEU A 341 -8.74 12.23 2.81
CA LEU A 341 -9.27 12.68 4.10
C LEU A 341 -9.05 11.67 5.24
N VAL A 342 -9.05 10.37 4.94
CA VAL A 342 -8.77 9.34 5.98
C VAL A 342 -7.33 9.44 6.48
N GLY A 343 -6.38 9.72 5.59
CA GLY A 343 -4.99 10.00 5.97
C GLY A 343 -4.90 11.23 6.86
N GLU A 344 -5.51 12.33 6.45
CA GLU A 344 -5.55 13.59 7.22
C GLU A 344 -6.18 13.43 8.61
N ILE A 345 -7.23 12.59 8.72
CA ILE A 345 -7.88 12.25 10.01
C ILE A 345 -6.90 11.48 10.90
N ILE A 346 -6.23 10.45 10.37
CA ILE A 346 -5.26 9.63 11.14
C ILE A 346 -4.12 10.51 11.66
N ASP A 347 -3.57 11.38 10.80
CA ASP A 347 -2.50 12.30 11.19
C ASP A 347 -2.96 13.32 12.25
N ALA A 348 -4.24 13.76 12.19
CA ALA A 348 -4.82 14.63 13.20
C ALA A 348 -4.91 13.94 14.57
N TYR A 349 -5.36 12.68 14.61
CA TYR A 349 -5.41 11.89 15.84
C TYR A 349 -4.00 11.60 16.39
N ALA A 350 -3.05 11.24 15.53
CA ALA A 350 -1.67 11.01 15.95
C ALA A 350 -1.03 12.27 16.59
N ARG A 351 -1.34 13.46 16.08
CA ARG A 351 -0.90 14.73 16.69
C ARG A 351 -1.57 14.99 18.04
N TRP A 352 -2.83 14.60 18.20
CA TRP A 352 -3.56 14.75 19.46
C TRP A 352 -3.03 13.79 20.54
N ASP A 353 -2.79 12.54 20.21
CA ASP A 353 -2.29 11.50 21.12
C ASP A 353 -0.82 11.73 21.54
N GLY A 354 -0.06 12.52 20.77
CA GLY A 354 1.32 12.91 21.06
C GLY A 354 1.47 14.24 21.80
N ALA A 355 0.36 14.95 22.07
CA ALA A 355 0.32 16.21 22.82
C ALA A 355 -0.12 16.00 24.26
#